data_7eeb07a2fb775ce9335b64a5dffade61
#
_entry.id   7eeb07a2fb775ce9335b64a5dffade61
#
_cell.length_a   1.000
_cell.length_b   1.000
_cell.length_c   1.000
_cell.angle_alpha   90.00
_cell.angle_beta   90.00
_cell.angle_gamma   90.00
#
_symmetry.space_group_name_H-M   'P 1'
#
loop_
_entity.id
_entity.type
_entity.pdbx_description
1 polymer ?
#
loop_
_entity_poly.entity_id
_entity_poly.type
_entity_poly.pdbx_seq_one_letter_code
_entity_poly.pdbx_strand_id
1 'polypeptide(L)'
;TYAGNLESVAPVANNPRYQFAHADICDASQMSHLLTQFCPDVIMHLAAESHVDRSIDGPAAFIHTNIMGTYTLLEAARQYWSALQPEDQARFRFHHISTDEVYGDLDGTDQLFVETTPYAPSSPYSASKASSDHLVRAWHRTYGLPVLITNCSNNYGPYHFPEKLIPHVILNALNGKPLPIYGKGDQIRDWLYVEDHARALVLVATTGKAGETS
;
A
#
# COMPACT_ATOMS: atom_id res chain seq x y z
N THR A 1 5.48 5.04 -12.67
CA THR A 1 5.03 3.64 -12.71
C THR A 1 4.12 3.41 -13.92
N TYR A 2 4.08 2.19 -14.44
CA TYR A 2 3.26 1.84 -15.62
C TYR A 2 1.74 1.96 -15.36
N ALA A 3 1.31 1.79 -14.12
CA ALA A 3 -0.10 1.89 -13.71
C ALA A 3 -0.49 3.29 -13.17
N GLY A 4 0.46 4.21 -13.09
CA GLY A 4 0.20 5.58 -12.63
C GLY A 4 -0.45 6.42 -13.74
N ASN A 5 -1.54 7.12 -13.41
CA ASN A 5 -2.23 8.01 -14.33
C ASN A 5 -2.60 9.33 -13.62
N LEU A 6 -2.07 10.44 -14.13
CA LEU A 6 -2.35 11.78 -13.58
C LEU A 6 -3.81 12.22 -13.78
N GLU A 7 -4.53 11.65 -14.74
CA GLU A 7 -5.97 11.91 -14.90
C GLU A 7 -6.77 11.50 -13.66
N SER A 8 -6.31 10.50 -12.92
CA SER A 8 -6.97 10.05 -11.68
C SER A 8 -6.98 11.13 -10.59
N VAL A 9 -6.08 12.09 -10.63
CA VAL A 9 -5.99 13.21 -9.67
C VAL A 9 -6.46 14.53 -10.27
N ALA A 10 -6.98 14.53 -11.51
CA ALA A 10 -7.49 15.75 -12.18
C ALA A 10 -8.51 16.55 -11.34
N PRO A 11 -9.44 15.91 -10.57
CA PRO A 11 -10.39 16.63 -9.72
C PRO A 11 -9.73 17.51 -8.66
N VAL A 12 -8.51 17.20 -8.24
CA VAL A 12 -7.78 17.94 -7.19
C VAL A 12 -6.57 18.69 -7.72
N ALA A 13 -6.22 18.54 -8.99
CA ALA A 13 -5.00 19.10 -9.59
C ALA A 13 -4.86 20.62 -9.44
N ASN A 14 -5.98 21.35 -9.43
CA ASN A 14 -6.01 22.80 -9.27
C ASN A 14 -6.21 23.26 -7.80
N ASN A 15 -6.26 22.34 -6.84
CA ASN A 15 -6.38 22.69 -5.43
C ASN A 15 -5.04 23.28 -4.93
N PRO A 16 -5.01 24.48 -4.31
CA PRO A 16 -3.77 25.09 -3.85
C PRO A 16 -3.03 24.28 -2.75
N ARG A 17 -3.71 23.33 -2.13
CA ARG A 17 -3.12 22.38 -1.16
C ARG A 17 -2.58 21.11 -1.82
N TYR A 18 -2.80 20.90 -3.14
CA TYR A 18 -2.28 19.75 -3.87
C TYR A 18 -0.94 20.07 -4.50
N GLN A 19 0.03 19.21 -4.31
CA GLN A 19 1.32 19.24 -4.99
C GLN A 19 1.64 17.83 -5.51
N PHE A 20 2.16 17.77 -6.71
CA PHE A 20 2.61 16.50 -7.31
C PHE A 20 4.14 16.53 -7.46
N ALA A 21 4.79 15.49 -6.94
CA ALA A 21 6.21 15.24 -7.17
C ALA A 21 6.36 13.85 -7.81
N HIS A 22 6.95 13.78 -9.00
CA HIS A 22 7.29 12.53 -9.64
C HIS A 22 8.63 12.03 -9.11
N ALA A 23 8.60 11.05 -8.20
CA ALA A 23 9.77 10.54 -7.51
C ALA A 23 9.69 9.02 -7.33
N ASP A 24 10.85 8.38 -7.21
CA ASP A 24 10.96 6.96 -6.87
C ASP A 24 11.20 6.85 -5.35
N ILE A 25 10.41 6.01 -4.67
CA ILE A 25 10.58 5.76 -3.24
C ILE A 25 11.91 5.09 -2.90
N CYS A 26 12.60 4.49 -3.88
CA CYS A 26 13.94 3.93 -3.74
C CYS A 26 15.05 5.01 -3.77
N ASP A 27 14.74 6.24 -4.16
CA ASP A 27 15.72 7.35 -4.17
C ASP A 27 15.73 8.07 -2.82
N ALA A 28 16.70 7.73 -1.98
CA ALA A 28 16.85 8.29 -0.63
C ALA A 28 17.02 9.80 -0.62
N SER A 29 17.71 10.37 -1.61
CA SER A 29 17.93 11.81 -1.71
C SER A 29 16.63 12.55 -2.01
N GLN A 30 15.86 12.04 -2.99
CA GLN A 30 14.56 12.61 -3.33
C GLN A 30 13.57 12.49 -2.16
N MET A 31 13.50 11.34 -1.48
CA MET A 31 12.61 11.16 -0.33
C MET A 31 12.93 12.14 0.79
N SER A 32 14.19 12.27 1.17
CA SER A 32 14.62 13.23 2.20
C SER A 32 14.31 14.67 1.82
N HIS A 33 14.56 15.05 0.55
CA HIS A 33 14.28 16.40 0.05
C HIS A 33 12.77 16.70 0.09
N LEU A 34 11.94 15.80 -0.40
CA LEU A 34 10.48 15.98 -0.44
C LEU A 34 9.88 16.09 0.96
N LEU A 35 10.30 15.26 1.92
CA LEU A 35 9.80 15.34 3.29
C LEU A 35 10.21 16.65 3.96
N THR A 36 11.43 17.12 3.73
CA THR A 36 11.89 18.41 4.28
C THR A 36 11.16 19.59 3.65
N GLN A 37 10.87 19.51 2.35
CA GLN A 37 10.17 20.60 1.63
C GLN A 37 8.69 20.67 1.97
N PHE A 38 8.02 19.52 2.04
CA PHE A 38 6.57 19.42 2.24
C PHE A 38 6.16 19.49 3.72
N CYS A 39 7.03 19.07 4.64
CA CYS A 39 6.80 19.03 6.09
C CYS A 39 5.50 18.30 6.48
N PRO A 40 5.31 17.02 6.10
CA PRO A 40 4.07 16.31 6.35
C PRO A 40 3.86 15.96 7.82
N ASP A 41 2.62 16.05 8.30
CA ASP A 41 2.18 15.47 9.57
C ASP A 41 1.90 13.95 9.43
N VAL A 42 1.51 13.51 8.23
CA VAL A 42 1.20 12.12 7.94
C VAL A 42 1.83 11.70 6.61
N ILE A 43 2.52 10.56 6.61
CA ILE A 43 2.93 9.86 5.40
C ILE A 43 2.01 8.66 5.21
N MET A 44 1.30 8.60 4.07
CA MET A 44 0.52 7.42 3.68
C MET A 44 1.27 6.68 2.57
N HIS A 45 1.84 5.53 2.91
CA HIS A 45 2.68 4.75 2.00
C HIS A 45 1.85 3.70 1.25
N LEU A 46 1.35 4.07 0.06
CA LEU A 46 0.61 3.20 -0.85
C LEU A 46 1.46 2.75 -2.06
N ALA A 47 2.68 3.26 -2.20
CA ALA A 47 3.53 2.93 -3.33
C ALA A 47 4.01 1.47 -3.25
N ALA A 48 3.70 0.68 -4.27
CA ALA A 48 4.12 -0.72 -4.37
C ALA A 48 4.01 -1.24 -5.80
N GLU A 49 4.80 -2.25 -6.14
CA GLU A 49 4.47 -3.19 -7.20
C GLU A 49 3.39 -4.16 -6.67
N SER A 50 2.28 -4.37 -7.40
CA SER A 50 1.09 -5.01 -6.85
C SER A 50 0.43 -6.07 -7.73
N HIS A 51 1.01 -6.46 -8.86
CA HIS A 51 0.44 -7.47 -9.75
C HIS A 51 1.05 -8.84 -9.49
N VAL A 52 0.26 -9.79 -8.93
CA VAL A 52 0.74 -11.10 -8.51
C VAL A 52 1.44 -11.87 -9.64
N ASP A 53 0.80 -12.01 -10.82
CA ASP A 53 1.37 -12.76 -11.95
C ASP A 53 2.73 -12.16 -12.37
N ARG A 54 2.84 -10.83 -12.44
CA ARG A 54 4.12 -10.16 -12.70
C ARG A 54 5.17 -10.43 -11.64
N SER A 55 4.77 -10.67 -10.39
CA SER A 55 5.72 -11.03 -9.32
C SER A 55 6.29 -12.42 -9.52
N ILE A 56 5.55 -13.31 -10.16
CA ILE A 56 6.02 -14.67 -10.50
C ILE A 56 7.05 -14.61 -11.63
N ASP A 57 6.77 -13.82 -12.67
CA ASP A 57 7.65 -13.68 -13.83
C ASP A 57 8.92 -12.87 -13.54
N GLY A 58 8.81 -11.83 -12.69
CA GLY A 58 9.90 -10.89 -12.39
C GLY A 58 9.93 -10.42 -10.93
N PRO A 59 10.25 -11.29 -9.96
CA PRO A 59 10.17 -10.97 -8.53
C PRO A 59 11.13 -9.86 -8.08
N ALA A 60 12.22 -9.63 -8.79
CA ALA A 60 13.24 -8.65 -8.41
C ALA A 60 12.67 -7.22 -8.29
N ALA A 61 11.76 -6.82 -9.17
CA ALA A 61 11.11 -5.50 -9.11
C ALA A 61 10.29 -5.34 -7.82
N PHE A 62 9.61 -6.39 -7.39
CA PHE A 62 8.81 -6.41 -6.15
C PHE A 62 9.69 -6.30 -4.90
N ILE A 63 10.80 -7.02 -4.87
CA ILE A 63 11.78 -6.92 -3.78
C ILE A 63 12.37 -5.51 -3.73
N HIS A 64 12.77 -4.99 -4.87
CA HIS A 64 13.37 -3.65 -4.94
C HIS A 64 12.36 -2.57 -4.52
N THR A 65 11.18 -2.53 -5.12
CA THR A 65 10.19 -1.48 -4.82
C THR A 65 9.57 -1.68 -3.45
N ASN A 66 9.07 -2.88 -3.14
CA ASN A 66 8.27 -3.07 -1.92
C ASN A 66 9.14 -3.18 -0.66
N ILE A 67 10.32 -3.78 -0.74
CA ILE A 67 11.20 -3.93 0.43
C ILE A 67 12.19 -2.76 0.51
N MET A 68 13.02 -2.58 -0.53
CA MET A 68 14.03 -1.52 -0.50
C MET A 68 13.42 -0.13 -0.55
N GLY A 69 12.37 0.08 -1.34
CA GLY A 69 11.64 1.36 -1.37
C GLY A 69 11.00 1.68 -0.02
N THR A 70 10.36 0.70 0.65
CA THR A 70 9.82 0.89 2.00
C THR A 70 10.93 1.19 3.02
N TYR A 71 12.05 0.47 2.97
CA TYR A 71 13.22 0.77 3.79
C TYR A 71 13.71 2.21 3.60
N THR A 72 13.88 2.62 2.36
CA THR A 72 14.35 3.98 2.01
C THR A 72 13.40 5.05 2.55
N LEU A 73 12.10 4.86 2.36
CA LEU A 73 11.10 5.80 2.84
C LEU A 73 11.03 5.82 4.38
N LEU A 74 11.17 4.68 5.03
CA LEU A 74 11.23 4.57 6.50
C LEU A 74 12.43 5.33 7.09
N GLU A 75 13.63 5.21 6.47
CA GLU A 75 14.81 5.93 6.91
C GLU A 75 14.67 7.44 6.71
N ALA A 76 14.16 7.87 5.57
CA ALA A 76 13.88 9.29 5.32
C ALA A 76 12.84 9.83 6.31
N ALA A 77 11.75 9.07 6.56
CA ALA A 77 10.73 9.45 7.54
C ALA A 77 11.28 9.51 8.98
N ARG A 78 12.11 8.54 9.37
CA ARG A 78 12.75 8.51 10.69
C ARG A 78 13.66 9.73 10.91
N GLN A 79 14.50 10.06 9.92
CA GLN A 79 15.38 11.22 9.98
C GLN A 79 14.57 12.52 10.08
N TYR A 80 13.56 12.68 9.22
CA TYR A 80 12.64 13.81 9.24
C TYR A 80 11.95 13.94 10.60
N TRP A 81 11.30 12.88 11.08
CA TRP A 81 10.59 12.84 12.36
C TRP A 81 11.50 13.17 13.54
N SER A 82 12.72 12.63 13.57
CA SER A 82 13.68 12.89 14.66
C SER A 82 14.13 14.34 14.74
N ALA A 83 14.03 15.10 13.65
CA ALA A 83 14.37 16.53 13.59
C ALA A 83 13.19 17.47 13.96
N LEU A 84 11.97 16.92 14.09
CA LEU A 84 10.79 17.71 14.45
C LEU A 84 10.83 18.12 15.93
N GLN A 85 10.07 19.18 16.25
CA GLN A 85 9.82 19.56 17.66
C GLN A 85 8.95 18.48 18.34
N PRO A 86 9.03 18.32 19.67
CA PRO A 86 8.30 17.26 20.40
C PRO A 86 6.79 17.24 20.13
N GLU A 87 6.17 18.39 19.96
CA GLU A 87 4.74 18.53 19.67
C GLU A 87 4.38 17.97 18.29
N ASP A 88 5.23 18.20 17.28
CA ASP A 88 5.06 17.71 15.90
C ASP A 88 5.41 16.23 15.84
N GLN A 89 6.44 15.78 16.56
CA GLN A 89 6.75 14.34 16.69
C GLN A 89 5.55 13.55 17.25
N ALA A 90 4.83 14.10 18.22
CA ALA A 90 3.67 13.43 18.82
C ALA A 90 2.49 13.29 17.84
N ARG A 91 2.35 14.24 16.92
CA ARG A 91 1.29 14.23 15.89
C ARG A 91 1.64 13.42 14.66
N PHE A 92 2.92 13.27 14.35
CA PHE A 92 3.39 12.58 13.16
C PHE A 92 2.91 11.12 13.09
N ARG A 93 2.55 10.66 11.89
CA ARG A 93 2.20 9.26 11.63
C ARG A 93 2.82 8.79 10.32
N PHE A 94 3.35 7.56 10.34
CA PHE A 94 3.74 6.81 9.15
C PHE A 94 2.74 5.68 8.96
N HIS A 95 1.81 5.81 8.01
CA HIS A 95 0.77 4.83 7.73
C HIS A 95 1.17 3.99 6.52
N HIS A 96 1.49 2.72 6.76
CA HIS A 96 1.80 1.74 5.72
C HIS A 96 0.56 0.95 5.33
N ILE A 97 0.23 0.98 4.04
CA ILE A 97 -0.92 0.26 3.50
C ILE A 97 -0.43 -1.07 2.91
N SER A 98 -0.88 -2.17 3.52
CA SER A 98 -0.57 -3.55 3.15
C SER A 98 -1.78 -4.25 2.55
N THR A 99 -1.78 -5.56 2.55
CA THR A 99 -2.79 -6.42 1.93
C THR A 99 -3.10 -7.62 2.83
N ASP A 100 -4.29 -8.16 2.73
CA ASP A 100 -4.70 -9.42 3.36
C ASP A 100 -3.92 -10.63 2.82
N GLU A 101 -3.35 -10.54 1.62
CA GLU A 101 -2.53 -11.60 1.01
C GLU A 101 -1.28 -11.98 1.85
N VAL A 102 -0.89 -11.14 2.81
CA VAL A 102 0.20 -11.48 3.75
C VAL A 102 -0.17 -12.61 4.71
N TYR A 103 -1.47 -12.85 4.91
CA TYR A 103 -1.97 -13.94 5.76
C TYR A 103 -2.02 -15.30 5.06
N GLY A 104 -1.93 -15.34 3.72
CA GLY A 104 -2.00 -16.56 2.92
C GLY A 104 -3.42 -16.94 2.52
N ASP A 105 -3.72 -18.22 2.54
CA ASP A 105 -4.99 -18.78 2.08
C ASP A 105 -5.82 -19.31 3.26
N LEU A 106 -7.16 -19.25 3.12
CA LEU A 106 -8.13 -19.80 4.10
C LEU A 106 -8.68 -21.17 3.66
N ASP A 107 -7.97 -21.88 2.78
CA ASP A 107 -8.44 -23.12 2.18
C ASP A 107 -8.92 -24.14 3.23
N GLY A 108 -10.17 -24.59 3.04
CA GLY A 108 -10.79 -25.61 3.88
C GLY A 108 -11.17 -25.16 5.30
N THR A 109 -11.23 -23.86 5.56
CA THR A 109 -11.64 -23.29 6.85
C THR A 109 -12.81 -22.33 6.70
N ASP A 110 -13.66 -22.23 7.74
CA ASP A 110 -14.69 -21.19 7.87
C ASP A 110 -14.16 -19.96 8.66
N GLN A 111 -12.84 -19.89 8.88
CA GLN A 111 -12.24 -18.78 9.63
C GLN A 111 -12.08 -17.55 8.73
N LEU A 112 -12.04 -16.39 9.36
CA LEU A 112 -11.71 -15.12 8.72
C LEU A 112 -10.33 -14.65 9.18
N PHE A 113 -9.65 -13.86 8.36
CA PHE A 113 -8.43 -13.17 8.80
C PHE A 113 -8.78 -12.13 9.87
N VAL A 114 -7.93 -12.06 10.87
CA VAL A 114 -7.95 -11.04 11.93
C VAL A 114 -6.53 -10.50 12.12
N GLU A 115 -6.37 -9.39 12.80
CA GLU A 115 -5.09 -8.69 12.97
C GLU A 115 -4.02 -9.56 13.65
N THR A 116 -4.44 -10.61 14.37
CA THR A 116 -3.55 -11.57 15.04
C THR A 116 -3.26 -12.83 14.23
N THR A 117 -3.85 -12.96 13.03
CA THR A 117 -3.58 -14.10 12.14
C THR A 117 -2.09 -14.12 11.76
N PRO A 118 -1.39 -15.25 11.91
CA PRO A 118 0.01 -15.36 11.48
C PRO A 118 0.19 -15.12 10.00
N TYR A 119 1.27 -14.44 9.61
CA TYR A 119 1.63 -14.25 8.22
C TYR A 119 2.09 -15.55 7.57
N ALA A 120 1.52 -15.88 6.41
CA ALA A 120 1.83 -17.07 5.60
C ALA A 120 1.78 -16.75 4.09
N PRO A 121 2.54 -15.73 3.60
CA PRO A 121 2.43 -15.29 2.21
C PRO A 121 2.80 -16.39 1.21
N SER A 122 2.01 -16.53 0.13
CA SER A 122 2.14 -17.60 -0.86
C SER A 122 2.70 -17.17 -2.21
N SER A 123 2.96 -15.87 -2.43
CA SER A 123 3.51 -15.32 -3.68
C SER A 123 4.69 -14.40 -3.43
N PRO A 124 5.56 -14.12 -4.45
CA PRO A 124 6.62 -13.11 -4.30
C PRO A 124 6.08 -11.73 -3.96
N TYR A 125 4.90 -11.35 -4.48
CA TYR A 125 4.22 -10.11 -4.11
C TYR A 125 3.87 -10.11 -2.63
N SER A 126 3.08 -11.08 -2.15
CA SER A 126 2.63 -11.13 -0.75
C SER A 126 3.81 -11.27 0.22
N ALA A 127 4.86 -12.02 -0.15
CA ALA A 127 6.09 -12.11 0.62
C ALA A 127 6.83 -10.77 0.73
N SER A 128 6.87 -9.98 -0.36
CA SER A 128 7.47 -8.64 -0.34
C SER A 128 6.67 -7.67 0.52
N LYS A 129 5.34 -7.76 0.52
CA LYS A 129 4.46 -6.95 1.40
C LYS A 129 4.60 -7.35 2.86
N ALA A 130 4.60 -8.65 3.17
CA ALA A 130 4.86 -9.16 4.53
C ALA A 130 6.23 -8.69 5.07
N SER A 131 7.26 -8.69 4.22
CA SER A 131 8.59 -8.16 4.55
C SER A 131 8.53 -6.67 4.88
N SER A 132 7.79 -5.88 4.10
CA SER A 132 7.59 -4.44 4.34
C SER A 132 6.89 -4.20 5.67
N ASP A 133 5.84 -4.94 5.99
CA ASP A 133 5.12 -4.84 7.26
C ASP A 133 6.05 -5.12 8.45
N HIS A 134 6.92 -6.13 8.33
CA HIS A 134 7.92 -6.43 9.37
C HIS A 134 8.95 -5.31 9.51
N LEU A 135 9.41 -4.68 8.43
CA LEU A 135 10.27 -3.50 8.50
C LEU A 135 9.58 -2.36 9.23
N VAL A 136 8.34 -2.04 8.89
CA VAL A 136 7.56 -0.96 9.52
C VAL A 136 7.41 -1.20 11.03
N ARG A 137 7.06 -2.42 11.45
CA ARG A 137 7.00 -2.79 12.88
C ARG A 137 8.36 -2.70 13.56
N ALA A 138 9.43 -3.11 12.89
CA ALA A 138 10.78 -3.02 13.42
C ALA A 138 11.22 -1.57 13.66
N TRP A 139 10.91 -0.64 12.74
CA TRP A 139 11.19 0.79 12.91
C TRP A 139 10.43 1.39 14.10
N HIS A 140 9.19 0.99 14.30
CA HIS A 140 8.45 1.39 15.50
C HIS A 140 9.12 0.88 16.77
N ARG A 141 9.40 -0.42 16.86
CA ARG A 141 9.94 -1.04 18.08
C ARG A 141 11.37 -0.61 18.40
N THR A 142 12.18 -0.35 17.36
CA THR A 142 13.60 -0.03 17.55
C THR A 142 13.84 1.46 17.73
N TYR A 143 13.14 2.28 16.97
CA TYR A 143 13.40 3.72 16.92
C TYR A 143 12.26 4.58 17.46
N GLY A 144 11.12 3.98 17.78
CA GLY A 144 9.94 4.71 18.27
C GLY A 144 9.16 5.45 17.20
N LEU A 145 9.46 5.25 15.90
CA LEU A 145 8.71 5.89 14.82
C LEU A 145 7.22 5.57 14.96
N PRO A 146 6.32 6.58 14.99
CA PRO A 146 4.89 6.33 15.17
C PRO A 146 4.23 5.82 13.90
N VAL A 147 4.22 4.49 13.74
CA VAL A 147 3.70 3.80 12.55
C VAL A 147 2.28 3.30 12.76
N LEU A 148 1.56 3.14 11.65
CA LEU A 148 0.27 2.46 11.52
C LEU A 148 0.37 1.47 10.37
N ILE A 149 -0.27 0.31 10.46
CA ILE A 149 -0.36 -0.67 9.37
C ILE A 149 -1.83 -1.00 9.14
N THR A 150 -2.26 -1.03 7.88
CA THR A 150 -3.57 -1.55 7.49
C THR A 150 -3.43 -2.64 6.45
N ASN A 151 -4.19 -3.72 6.60
CA ASN A 151 -4.25 -4.82 5.65
C ASN A 151 -5.64 -4.81 5.00
N CYS A 152 -5.73 -4.44 3.73
CA CYS A 152 -6.99 -4.40 3.01
C CYS A 152 -7.17 -5.64 2.13
N SER A 153 -8.43 -6.02 1.89
CA SER A 153 -8.82 -6.97 0.86
C SER A 153 -8.77 -6.35 -0.55
N ASN A 154 -9.21 -7.10 -1.56
CA ASN A 154 -9.17 -6.64 -2.94
C ASN A 154 -10.05 -5.41 -3.16
N ASN A 155 -9.48 -4.31 -3.60
CA ASN A 155 -10.21 -3.08 -3.87
C ASN A 155 -10.87 -3.12 -5.25
N TYR A 156 -12.06 -2.51 -5.38
CA TYR A 156 -12.73 -2.26 -6.65
C TYR A 156 -13.35 -0.86 -6.67
N GLY A 157 -13.57 -0.31 -7.86
CA GLY A 157 -14.25 0.98 -8.02
C GLY A 157 -13.63 1.86 -9.10
N PRO A 158 -13.97 3.16 -9.10
CA PRO A 158 -13.44 4.14 -10.05
C PRO A 158 -11.90 4.16 -10.10
N TYR A 159 -11.36 4.40 -11.29
CA TYR A 159 -9.92 4.47 -11.58
C TYR A 159 -9.13 3.17 -11.36
N HIS A 160 -9.81 2.03 -11.17
CA HIS A 160 -9.16 0.74 -11.08
C HIS A 160 -8.40 0.42 -12.37
N PHE A 161 -7.11 0.08 -12.28
CA PHE A 161 -6.26 -0.11 -13.45
C PHE A 161 -6.76 -1.26 -14.33
N PRO A 162 -6.81 -1.11 -15.68
CA PRO A 162 -7.48 -2.04 -16.59
C PRO A 162 -6.95 -3.48 -16.64
N GLU A 163 -5.74 -3.74 -16.15
CA GLU A 163 -5.21 -5.12 -16.07
C GLU A 163 -5.80 -5.94 -14.90
N LYS A 164 -6.43 -5.28 -13.93
CA LYS A 164 -7.07 -5.96 -12.80
C LYS A 164 -8.38 -6.62 -13.23
N LEU A 165 -8.77 -7.70 -12.51
CA LEU A 165 -9.86 -8.60 -12.92
C LEU A 165 -11.15 -7.87 -13.29
N ILE A 166 -11.69 -7.03 -12.41
CA ILE A 166 -13.01 -6.40 -12.64
C ILE A 166 -13.00 -5.49 -13.87
N PRO A 167 -12.13 -4.47 -14.01
CA PRO A 167 -12.14 -3.63 -15.20
C PRO A 167 -11.73 -4.42 -16.46
N HIS A 168 -10.85 -5.40 -16.37
CA HIS A 168 -10.47 -6.24 -17.49
C HIS A 168 -11.67 -7.04 -18.04
N VAL A 169 -12.45 -7.68 -17.16
CA VAL A 169 -13.67 -8.40 -17.55
C VAL A 169 -14.69 -7.44 -18.16
N ILE A 170 -14.93 -6.28 -17.60
CA ILE A 170 -15.87 -5.28 -18.12
C ILE A 170 -15.44 -4.83 -19.52
N LEU A 171 -14.19 -4.46 -19.70
CA LEU A 171 -13.67 -3.99 -21.00
C LEU A 171 -13.73 -5.09 -22.06
N ASN A 172 -13.39 -6.33 -21.72
CA ASN A 172 -13.48 -7.44 -22.66
C ASN A 172 -14.93 -7.75 -23.05
N ALA A 173 -15.85 -7.77 -22.09
CA ALA A 173 -17.27 -7.98 -22.36
C ALA A 173 -17.85 -6.90 -23.29
N LEU A 174 -17.54 -5.64 -23.04
CA LEU A 174 -18.00 -4.52 -23.89
C LEU A 174 -17.42 -4.57 -25.31
N ASN A 175 -16.23 -5.14 -25.49
CA ASN A 175 -15.58 -5.29 -26.79
C ASN A 175 -15.82 -6.66 -27.45
N GLY A 176 -16.68 -7.51 -26.90
CA GLY A 176 -16.94 -8.86 -27.43
C GLY A 176 -15.73 -9.78 -27.39
N LYS A 177 -14.76 -9.54 -26.51
CA LYS A 177 -13.57 -10.35 -26.35
C LYS A 177 -13.80 -11.47 -25.32
N PRO A 178 -13.05 -12.60 -25.39
CA PRO A 178 -13.09 -13.64 -24.38
C PRO A 178 -12.79 -13.08 -22.98
N LEU A 179 -13.54 -13.57 -21.98
CA LEU A 179 -13.29 -13.20 -20.59
C LEU A 179 -12.19 -14.10 -19.99
N PRO A 180 -11.17 -13.52 -19.31
CA PRO A 180 -10.14 -14.31 -18.68
C PRO A 180 -10.72 -15.05 -17.48
N ILE A 181 -10.47 -16.35 -17.38
CA ILE A 181 -10.75 -17.17 -16.22
C ILE A 181 -9.42 -17.74 -15.76
N TYR A 182 -9.02 -17.40 -14.53
CA TYR A 182 -7.79 -17.90 -13.92
C TYR A 182 -8.04 -19.25 -13.26
N GLY A 183 -7.18 -20.23 -13.52
CA GLY A 183 -7.30 -21.57 -12.98
C GLY A 183 -8.66 -22.21 -13.33
N LYS A 184 -9.38 -22.70 -12.33
CA LYS A 184 -10.72 -23.29 -12.47
C LYS A 184 -11.86 -22.26 -12.37
N GLY A 185 -11.57 -21.02 -11.98
CA GLY A 185 -12.55 -19.96 -11.76
C GLY A 185 -13.33 -20.12 -10.44
N ASP A 186 -12.79 -20.86 -9.49
CA ASP A 186 -13.39 -21.16 -8.18
C ASP A 186 -12.78 -20.35 -7.02
N GLN A 187 -11.85 -19.46 -7.34
CA GLN A 187 -11.22 -18.59 -6.33
C GLN A 187 -12.25 -17.62 -5.71
N ILE A 188 -12.31 -17.64 -4.39
CA ILE A 188 -13.13 -16.71 -3.60
C ILE A 188 -12.27 -15.49 -3.23
N ARG A 189 -12.86 -14.30 -3.34
CA ARG A 189 -12.20 -13.03 -2.95
C ARG A 189 -13.19 -12.17 -2.20
N ASP A 190 -12.70 -11.50 -1.17
CA ASP A 190 -13.40 -10.40 -0.54
C ASP A 190 -13.14 -9.11 -1.33
N TRP A 191 -14.19 -8.30 -1.52
CA TRP A 191 -14.14 -7.09 -2.33
C TRP A 191 -14.53 -5.87 -1.53
N LEU A 192 -13.59 -4.92 -1.42
CA LEU A 192 -13.76 -3.66 -0.71
C LEU A 192 -13.95 -2.51 -1.70
N TYR A 193 -15.03 -1.75 -1.56
CA TYR A 193 -15.25 -0.57 -2.39
C TYR A 193 -14.21 0.51 -2.07
N VAL A 194 -13.56 1.05 -3.10
CA VAL A 194 -12.38 1.91 -2.94
C VAL A 194 -12.64 3.18 -2.14
N GLU A 195 -13.84 3.78 -2.21
CA GLU A 195 -14.15 4.96 -1.39
C GLU A 195 -14.33 4.62 0.09
N ASP A 196 -14.86 3.44 0.41
CA ASP A 196 -14.94 2.97 1.80
C ASP A 196 -13.54 2.69 2.34
N HIS A 197 -12.68 2.08 1.54
CA HIS A 197 -11.26 1.93 1.88
C HIS A 197 -10.59 3.29 2.12
N ALA A 198 -10.77 4.26 1.23
CA ALA A 198 -10.20 5.59 1.41
C ALA A 198 -10.66 6.27 2.71
N ARG A 199 -11.96 6.12 3.08
CA ARG A 199 -12.51 6.62 4.35
C ARG A 199 -11.88 5.90 5.55
N ALA A 200 -11.71 4.58 5.47
CA ALA A 200 -11.05 3.79 6.52
C ALA A 200 -9.59 4.22 6.69
N LEU A 201 -8.85 4.41 5.59
CA LEU A 201 -7.45 4.89 5.65
C LEU A 201 -7.34 6.27 6.33
N VAL A 202 -8.24 7.21 6.02
CA VAL A 202 -8.27 8.53 6.69
C VAL A 202 -8.59 8.37 8.17
N LEU A 203 -9.55 7.52 8.52
CA LEU A 203 -9.92 7.26 9.91
C LEU A 203 -8.72 6.70 10.69
N VAL A 204 -8.06 5.67 10.16
CA VAL A 204 -6.87 5.06 10.80
C VAL A 204 -5.73 6.08 10.91
N ALA A 205 -5.46 6.87 9.86
CA ALA A 205 -4.41 7.88 9.89
C ALA A 205 -4.63 8.95 10.97
N THR A 206 -5.90 9.27 11.31
CA THR A 206 -6.26 10.35 12.24
C THR A 206 -6.55 9.86 13.66
N THR A 207 -7.01 8.62 13.85
CA THR A 207 -7.46 8.09 15.15
C THR A 207 -6.75 6.80 15.56
N GLY A 208 -6.01 6.17 14.66
CA GLY A 208 -5.31 4.92 14.93
C GLY A 208 -4.21 5.07 15.97
N LYS A 209 -3.98 4.02 16.74
CA LYS A 209 -2.95 3.99 17.77
C LYS A 209 -1.62 3.54 17.17
N ALA A 210 -0.58 4.35 17.36
CA ALA A 210 0.75 4.06 16.83
C ALA A 210 1.26 2.70 17.30
N GLY A 211 1.83 1.93 16.37
CA GLY A 211 2.34 0.57 16.57
C GLY A 211 1.33 -0.54 16.33
N GLU A 212 0.05 -0.21 16.08
CA GLU A 212 -1.00 -1.21 15.82
C GLU A 212 -1.18 -1.49 14.32
N THR A 213 -1.77 -2.68 14.05
CA THR A 213 -2.26 -3.13 12.75
C THR A 213 -3.79 -3.17 12.80
N SER A 214 -4.47 -2.73 11.73
CA SER A 214 -5.93 -2.71 11.58
C SER A 214 -6.35 -3.26 10.22
#